data_2d53f5d058f84e6167215d4c11f88826
#
_entry.id   2d53f5d058f84e6167215d4c11f88826
#
_cell.length_a   1.000
_cell.length_b   1.000
_cell.length_c   1.000
_cell.angle_alpha   90.00
_cell.angle_beta   90.00
_cell.angle_gamma   90.00
#
_symmetry.space_group_name_H-M   'P 1'
#
loop_
_entity.id
_entity.type
_entity.pdbx_description
1 polymer ?
#
loop_
_entity_poly.entity_id
_entity_poly.type
_entity_poly.pdbx_seq_one_letter_code
_entity_poly.pdbx_strand_id
1 'polypeptide(L)'
;MGSELHLAGVYHRRVGASLRRIWENVHDWEHLAHLHEGGFARCDLLARGSWGWRARLTIANGDEQVIEVRTDQAAGRYVSTTLEGTGTGTEIRVALSPVEPHLTDVAVEFHVPEARPERLELIGRAYADVYARLWDEDEAMMVERERALSARAPGRKPADAVDLGPEAEVRAGLPLEFDFGGRPFRLVELDGLVIAHSTTCPHWLGPLTDAPVVDGAVRCPWHGYVFDVATGRCVTKPNLRLERAPCIVAEAGRILASADPN
;
A
#
# COMPACT_ATOMS: atom_id res chain seq x y z
N MET A 1 -30.11 23.57 -1.54
CA MET A 1 -30.44 23.30 -0.14
C MET A 1 -29.82 21.95 0.16
N GLY A 2 -28.81 21.90 1.06
CA GLY A 2 -28.23 20.61 1.47
C GLY A 2 -29.30 19.81 2.19
N SER A 3 -29.43 18.52 1.87
CA SER A 3 -30.30 17.61 2.63
C SER A 3 -29.75 17.53 4.07
N GLU A 4 -30.65 17.46 5.04
CA GLU A 4 -30.29 17.20 6.43
C GLU A 4 -29.60 15.84 6.53
N LEU A 5 -28.49 15.76 7.26
CA LEU A 5 -27.71 14.53 7.45
C LEU A 5 -28.05 13.92 8.80
N HIS A 6 -28.26 12.62 8.81
CA HIS A 6 -28.57 11.84 10.01
C HIS A 6 -27.42 10.87 10.30
N LEU A 7 -27.07 10.75 11.59
CA LEU A 7 -26.05 9.80 12.05
C LEU A 7 -26.59 8.36 11.89
N ALA A 8 -26.00 7.60 10.98
CA ALA A 8 -26.35 6.21 10.75
C ALA A 8 -25.61 5.24 11.70
N GLY A 9 -24.40 5.59 12.11
CA GLY A 9 -23.60 4.75 12.99
C GLY A 9 -22.23 5.35 13.29
N VAL A 10 -21.51 4.71 14.19
CA VAL A 10 -20.15 5.06 14.57
C VAL A 10 -19.26 3.80 14.50
N TYR A 11 -17.98 4.01 14.22
CA TYR A 11 -16.96 2.98 14.26
C TYR A 11 -15.74 3.50 15.02
N HIS A 12 -15.22 2.69 15.93
CA HIS A 12 -14.04 3.03 16.72
C HIS A 12 -12.99 1.96 16.56
N ARG A 13 -11.74 2.40 16.41
CA ARG A 13 -10.59 1.50 16.34
C ARG A 13 -9.37 2.15 17.01
N ARG A 14 -8.57 1.33 17.63
CA ARG A 14 -7.21 1.67 18.01
C ARG A 14 -6.25 1.09 16.99
N VAL A 15 -5.51 1.97 16.30
CA VAL A 15 -4.63 1.64 15.17
C VAL A 15 -3.19 1.64 15.65
N GLY A 16 -2.44 0.56 15.38
CA GLY A 16 -1.03 0.40 15.74
C GLY A 16 -0.08 1.21 14.83
N ALA A 17 -0.45 2.45 14.53
CA ALA A 17 0.35 3.35 13.69
C ALA A 17 0.42 4.76 14.30
N SER A 18 1.52 5.47 14.01
CA SER A 18 1.65 6.86 14.40
C SER A 18 0.68 7.76 13.63
N LEU A 19 0.25 8.86 14.25
CA LEU A 19 -0.58 9.86 13.59
C LEU A 19 0.03 10.35 12.26
N ARG A 20 1.37 10.41 12.18
CA ARG A 20 2.08 10.73 10.95
C ARG A 20 1.82 9.72 9.83
N ARG A 21 1.84 8.41 10.14
CA ARG A 21 1.57 7.36 9.14
C ARG A 21 0.13 7.43 8.66
N ILE A 22 -0.80 7.67 9.59
CA ILE A 22 -2.21 7.83 9.23
C ILE A 22 -2.40 9.03 8.29
N TRP A 23 -1.77 10.17 8.55
CA TRP A 23 -1.86 11.32 7.64
C TRP A 23 -1.22 11.05 6.27
N GLU A 24 -0.12 10.31 6.20
CA GLU A 24 0.44 9.86 4.93
C GLU A 24 -0.59 9.03 4.15
N ASN A 25 -1.25 8.07 4.81
CA ASN A 25 -2.28 7.23 4.21
C ASN A 25 -3.51 8.05 3.76
N VAL A 26 -4.03 8.95 4.59
CA VAL A 26 -5.18 9.81 4.25
C VAL A 26 -4.92 10.67 3.00
N HIS A 27 -3.68 11.08 2.76
CA HIS A 27 -3.31 11.87 1.57
C HIS A 27 -2.96 11.03 0.35
N ASP A 28 -2.87 9.73 0.49
CA ASP A 28 -2.53 8.80 -0.57
C ASP A 28 -3.79 8.18 -1.18
N TRP A 29 -4.29 8.75 -2.26
CA TRP A 29 -5.43 8.18 -3.01
C TRP A 29 -5.01 7.02 -3.92
N GLU A 30 -3.70 6.91 -4.27
CA GLU A 30 -3.21 5.93 -5.26
C GLU A 30 -3.35 4.49 -4.75
N HIS A 31 -3.31 4.25 -3.43
CA HIS A 31 -3.44 2.90 -2.89
C HIS A 31 -4.86 2.32 -3.01
N LEU A 32 -5.90 3.16 -3.07
CA LEU A 32 -7.29 2.72 -2.98
C LEU A 32 -7.64 1.59 -3.94
N ALA A 33 -7.23 1.70 -5.21
CA ALA A 33 -7.54 0.70 -6.24
C ALA A 33 -6.62 -0.54 -6.23
N HIS A 34 -5.64 -0.60 -5.34
CA HIS A 34 -4.65 -1.67 -5.30
C HIS A 34 -4.61 -2.36 -3.95
N LEU A 35 -4.52 -1.60 -2.86
CA LEU A 35 -4.58 -2.14 -1.51
C LEU A 35 -5.99 -2.62 -1.17
N HIS A 36 -7.01 -1.84 -1.58
CA HIS A 36 -8.42 -2.13 -1.33
C HIS A 36 -9.13 -2.67 -2.59
N GLU A 37 -8.49 -3.54 -3.36
CA GLU A 37 -9.04 -4.07 -4.62
C GLU A 37 -10.40 -4.76 -4.47
N GLY A 38 -10.71 -5.28 -3.28
CA GLY A 38 -12.04 -5.84 -2.95
C GLY A 38 -13.14 -4.77 -2.82
N GLY A 39 -12.77 -3.49 -2.67
CA GLY A 39 -13.67 -2.34 -2.54
C GLY A 39 -13.68 -1.42 -3.76
N PHE A 40 -12.51 -1.16 -4.33
CA PHE A 40 -12.31 -0.18 -5.39
C PHE A 40 -11.57 -0.79 -6.59
N ALA A 41 -12.21 -0.78 -7.75
CA ALA A 41 -11.60 -1.25 -9.00
C ALA A 41 -10.72 -0.17 -9.66
N ARG A 42 -11.01 1.12 -9.40
CA ARG A 42 -10.28 2.26 -9.99
C ARG A 42 -10.38 3.51 -9.12
N CYS A 43 -9.33 4.33 -9.14
CA CYS A 43 -9.28 5.64 -8.51
C CYS A 43 -8.59 6.64 -9.44
N ASP A 44 -9.34 7.62 -9.96
CA ASP A 44 -8.84 8.68 -10.83
C ASP A 44 -8.85 10.01 -10.07
N LEU A 45 -7.68 10.57 -9.81
CA LEU A 45 -7.55 11.88 -9.16
C LEU A 45 -8.14 12.98 -10.05
N LEU A 46 -9.05 13.78 -9.50
CA LEU A 46 -9.64 14.94 -10.17
C LEU A 46 -9.00 16.26 -9.72
N ALA A 47 -8.72 16.39 -8.42
CA ALA A 47 -8.08 17.57 -7.85
C ALA A 47 -7.38 17.24 -6.52
N ARG A 48 -6.35 18.01 -6.19
CA ARG A 48 -5.67 17.96 -4.87
C ARG A 48 -5.10 19.32 -4.49
N GLY A 49 -4.94 19.54 -3.20
CA GLY A 49 -4.35 20.77 -2.65
C GLY A 49 -4.10 20.63 -1.16
N SER A 50 -3.82 21.76 -0.48
CA SER A 50 -3.66 21.80 0.98
C SER A 50 -4.95 21.44 1.74
N TRP A 51 -6.08 21.44 1.06
CA TRP A 51 -7.40 21.08 1.61
C TRP A 51 -7.66 19.57 1.63
N GLY A 52 -6.87 18.79 0.87
CA GLY A 52 -7.07 17.36 0.66
C GLY A 52 -7.08 17.00 -0.81
N TRP A 53 -8.01 16.11 -1.21
CA TRP A 53 -8.11 15.63 -2.59
C TRP A 53 -9.54 15.25 -2.97
N ARG A 54 -9.78 15.15 -4.29
CA ARG A 54 -11.03 14.69 -4.90
C ARG A 54 -10.70 13.68 -5.97
N ALA A 55 -11.44 12.57 -6.01
CA ALA A 55 -11.23 11.51 -6.99
C ALA A 55 -12.56 10.93 -7.46
N ARG A 56 -12.55 10.37 -8.67
CA ARG A 56 -13.57 9.46 -9.18
C ARG A 56 -13.14 8.05 -8.84
N LEU A 57 -14.04 7.34 -8.17
CA LEU A 57 -13.87 5.94 -7.81
C LEU A 57 -14.79 5.07 -8.65
N THR A 58 -14.29 3.94 -9.12
CA THR A 58 -15.12 2.82 -9.58
C THR A 58 -15.11 1.77 -8.48
N ILE A 59 -16.28 1.50 -7.91
CA ILE A 59 -16.45 0.49 -6.87
C ILE A 59 -16.35 -0.91 -7.49
N ALA A 60 -16.02 -1.94 -6.71
CA ALA A 60 -15.84 -3.29 -7.21
C ALA A 60 -17.08 -3.88 -7.94
N ASN A 61 -18.29 -3.41 -7.62
CA ASN A 61 -19.54 -3.77 -8.31
C ASN A 61 -19.79 -3.02 -9.64
N GLY A 62 -18.88 -2.10 -10.02
CA GLY A 62 -18.97 -1.28 -11.23
C GLY A 62 -19.65 0.08 -11.05
N ASP A 63 -20.18 0.40 -9.87
CA ASP A 63 -20.75 1.73 -9.59
C ASP A 63 -19.65 2.79 -9.59
N GLU A 64 -20.00 4.01 -10.02
CA GLU A 64 -19.12 5.17 -9.97
C GLU A 64 -19.53 6.15 -8.88
N GLN A 65 -18.52 6.71 -8.22
CA GLN A 65 -18.69 7.78 -7.23
C GLN A 65 -17.63 8.85 -7.43
N VAL A 66 -17.97 10.10 -7.14
CA VAL A 66 -16.98 11.16 -6.92
C VAL A 66 -16.96 11.46 -5.43
N ILE A 67 -15.80 11.27 -4.81
CA ILE A 67 -15.58 11.62 -3.41
C ILE A 67 -14.62 12.78 -3.27
N GLU A 68 -14.78 13.55 -2.20
CA GLU A 68 -13.87 14.59 -1.78
C GLU A 68 -13.44 14.33 -0.33
N VAL A 69 -12.14 14.25 -0.09
CA VAL A 69 -11.57 14.18 1.26
C VAL A 69 -11.00 15.53 1.62
N ARG A 70 -11.56 16.16 2.65
CA ARG A 70 -11.08 17.42 3.24
C ARG A 70 -10.40 17.15 4.56
N THR A 71 -9.18 17.65 4.72
CA THR A 71 -8.34 17.42 5.90
C THR A 71 -8.19 18.68 6.72
N ASP A 72 -8.25 18.53 8.05
CA ASP A 72 -7.90 19.52 9.04
C ASP A 72 -6.91 18.87 10.01
N GLN A 73 -5.64 18.85 9.61
CA GLN A 73 -4.58 18.19 10.40
C GLN A 73 -4.38 18.84 11.78
N ALA A 74 -4.58 20.16 11.87
CA ALA A 74 -4.44 20.88 13.14
C ALA A 74 -5.50 20.45 14.17
N ALA A 75 -6.71 20.14 13.68
CA ALA A 75 -7.80 19.64 14.51
C ALA A 75 -7.82 18.09 14.63
N GLY A 76 -6.88 17.40 13.98
CA GLY A 76 -6.82 15.93 14.00
C GLY A 76 -8.03 15.26 13.33
N ARG A 77 -8.56 15.84 12.25
CA ARG A 77 -9.80 15.31 11.63
C ARG A 77 -9.81 15.47 10.11
N TYR A 78 -10.61 14.63 9.46
CA TYR A 78 -10.95 14.78 8.06
C TYR A 78 -12.40 14.34 7.79
N VAL A 79 -12.92 14.78 6.64
CA VAL A 79 -14.25 14.41 6.16
C VAL A 79 -14.14 13.91 4.73
N SER A 80 -14.71 12.74 4.48
CA SER A 80 -14.94 12.22 3.13
C SER A 80 -16.39 12.46 2.75
N THR A 81 -16.63 13.21 1.68
CA THR A 81 -17.98 13.53 1.18
C THR A 81 -18.19 12.87 -0.17
N THR A 82 -19.29 12.13 -0.33
CA THR A 82 -19.72 11.64 -1.64
C THR A 82 -20.44 12.76 -2.39
N LEU A 83 -19.79 13.27 -3.45
CA LEU A 83 -20.34 14.39 -4.25
C LEU A 83 -21.26 13.92 -5.37
N GLU A 84 -20.96 12.77 -5.98
CA GLU A 84 -21.71 12.20 -7.11
C GLU A 84 -21.81 10.67 -6.98
N GLY A 85 -22.85 10.08 -7.57
CA GLY A 85 -23.06 8.64 -7.63
C GLY A 85 -23.84 8.09 -6.44
N THR A 86 -23.72 6.78 -6.21
CA THR A 86 -24.41 6.09 -5.11
C THR A 86 -23.97 6.64 -3.77
N GLY A 87 -24.93 7.06 -2.94
CA GLY A 87 -24.67 7.66 -1.63
C GLY A 87 -24.34 9.16 -1.67
N THR A 88 -24.64 9.85 -2.77
CA THR A 88 -24.45 11.32 -2.86
C THR A 88 -25.01 12.05 -1.65
N GLY A 89 -24.20 12.95 -1.08
CA GLY A 89 -24.49 13.70 0.13
C GLY A 89 -24.05 13.02 1.41
N THR A 90 -23.59 11.76 1.39
CA THR A 90 -23.02 11.10 2.57
C THR A 90 -21.72 11.80 2.98
N GLU A 91 -21.57 12.03 4.28
CA GLU A 91 -20.32 12.48 4.90
C GLU A 91 -19.83 11.44 5.90
N ILE A 92 -18.57 11.05 5.77
CA ILE A 92 -17.88 10.21 6.72
C ILE A 92 -16.87 11.07 7.44
N ARG A 93 -17.10 11.30 8.73
CA ARG A 93 -16.32 12.20 9.57
C ARG A 93 -15.38 11.37 10.43
N VAL A 94 -14.09 11.66 10.36
CA VAL A 94 -13.06 10.92 11.08
C VAL A 94 -12.30 11.85 12.01
N ALA A 95 -12.16 11.42 13.27
CA ALA A 95 -11.33 12.07 14.28
C ALA A 95 -10.18 11.14 14.66
N LEU A 96 -8.96 11.69 14.72
CA LEU A 96 -7.72 11.02 15.02
C LEU A 96 -7.13 11.57 16.30
N SER A 97 -6.93 10.72 17.31
CA SER A 97 -6.38 11.10 18.61
C SER A 97 -5.13 10.26 18.91
N PRO A 98 -3.91 10.85 18.87
CA PRO A 98 -2.70 10.11 19.21
C PRO A 98 -2.73 9.71 20.69
N VAL A 99 -2.47 8.43 20.96
CA VAL A 99 -2.43 7.86 22.33
C VAL A 99 -0.98 7.66 22.76
N GLU A 100 -0.17 7.08 21.86
CA GLU A 100 1.27 6.82 22.03
C GLU A 100 1.98 7.09 20.69
N PRO A 101 3.33 7.11 20.63
CA PRO A 101 4.07 7.39 19.39
C PRO A 101 3.67 6.54 18.19
N HIS A 102 3.26 5.30 18.41
CA HIS A 102 2.83 4.36 17.37
C HIS A 102 1.42 3.81 17.64
N LEU A 103 0.56 4.59 18.29
CA LEU A 103 -0.80 4.19 18.63
C LEU A 103 -1.74 5.38 18.52
N THR A 104 -2.77 5.26 17.71
CA THR A 104 -3.75 6.32 17.47
C THR A 104 -5.16 5.78 17.56
N ASP A 105 -6.02 6.45 18.36
CA ASP A 105 -7.45 6.18 18.37
C ASP A 105 -8.11 6.85 17.17
N VAL A 106 -8.96 6.10 16.48
CA VAL A 106 -9.74 6.51 15.31
C VAL A 106 -11.21 6.39 15.65
N ALA A 107 -11.94 7.51 15.51
CA ALA A 107 -13.39 7.55 15.64
C ALA A 107 -13.99 7.98 14.31
N VAL A 108 -14.94 7.21 13.80
CA VAL A 108 -15.61 7.44 12.51
C VAL A 108 -17.11 7.56 12.73
N GLU A 109 -17.70 8.61 12.17
CA GLU A 109 -19.14 8.83 12.16
C GLU A 109 -19.66 8.79 10.71
N PHE A 110 -20.74 8.03 10.48
CA PHE A 110 -21.39 7.90 9.17
C PHE A 110 -22.64 8.76 9.14
N HIS A 111 -22.59 9.89 8.43
CA HIS A 111 -23.69 10.82 8.28
C HIS A 111 -24.29 10.68 6.87
N VAL A 112 -25.58 10.33 6.79
CA VAL A 112 -26.24 10.01 5.52
C VAL A 112 -27.54 10.83 5.33
N PRO A 113 -27.98 11.09 4.08
CA PRO A 113 -29.22 11.80 3.80
C PRO A 113 -30.49 10.94 3.97
N GLU A 114 -30.39 9.76 4.57
CA GLU A 114 -31.53 8.87 4.89
C GLU A 114 -32.06 9.21 6.27
N ALA A 115 -33.38 9.34 6.42
CA ALA A 115 -34.02 9.72 7.68
C ALA A 115 -34.77 8.56 8.37
N ARG A 116 -35.01 7.44 7.68
CA ARG A 116 -35.78 6.30 8.23
C ARG A 116 -34.95 5.50 9.22
N PRO A 117 -35.34 5.39 10.52
CA PRO A 117 -34.51 4.78 11.54
C PRO A 117 -34.05 3.35 11.23
N GLU A 118 -34.95 2.53 10.69
CA GLU A 118 -34.64 1.13 10.33
C GLU A 118 -33.60 1.02 9.21
N ARG A 119 -33.53 2.01 8.31
CA ARG A 119 -32.52 2.08 7.27
C ARG A 119 -31.20 2.66 7.75
N LEU A 120 -31.26 3.63 8.67
CA LEU A 120 -30.05 4.19 9.29
C LEU A 120 -29.23 3.10 9.98
N GLU A 121 -29.86 2.25 10.78
CA GLU A 121 -29.18 1.16 11.47
C GLU A 121 -28.55 0.15 10.49
N LEU A 122 -29.23 -0.20 9.41
CA LEU A 122 -28.70 -1.09 8.38
C LEU A 122 -27.51 -0.48 7.65
N ILE A 123 -27.63 0.79 7.26
CA ILE A 123 -26.58 1.54 6.57
C ILE A 123 -25.35 1.69 7.50
N GLY A 124 -25.57 2.03 8.76
CA GLY A 124 -24.49 2.19 9.74
C GLY A 124 -23.67 0.92 9.94
N ARG A 125 -24.35 -0.24 10.04
CA ARG A 125 -23.66 -1.55 10.11
C ARG A 125 -22.86 -1.84 8.85
N ALA A 126 -23.45 -1.63 7.67
CA ALA A 126 -22.78 -1.86 6.40
C ALA A 126 -21.51 -0.99 6.25
N TYR A 127 -21.56 0.28 6.64
CA TYR A 127 -20.38 1.16 6.65
C TYR A 127 -19.35 0.69 7.68
N ALA A 128 -19.75 0.29 8.88
CA ALA A 128 -18.82 -0.20 9.90
C ALA A 128 -18.05 -1.45 9.42
N ASP A 129 -18.74 -2.39 8.76
CA ASP A 129 -18.14 -3.59 8.19
C ASP A 129 -17.14 -3.26 7.05
N VAL A 130 -17.47 -2.30 6.19
CA VAL A 130 -16.55 -1.82 5.15
C VAL A 130 -15.33 -1.17 5.79
N TYR A 131 -15.53 -0.25 6.74
CA TYR A 131 -14.44 0.48 7.38
C TYR A 131 -13.53 -0.43 8.21
N ALA A 132 -14.08 -1.47 8.82
CA ALA A 132 -13.26 -2.46 9.51
C ALA A 132 -12.23 -3.11 8.56
N ARG A 133 -12.65 -3.52 7.36
CA ARG A 133 -11.76 -4.11 6.35
C ARG A 133 -10.74 -3.12 5.81
N LEU A 134 -11.18 -1.90 5.45
CA LEU A 134 -10.28 -0.86 4.95
C LEU A 134 -9.17 -0.55 5.97
N TRP A 135 -9.56 -0.37 7.24
CA TRP A 135 -8.59 -0.11 8.30
C TRP A 135 -7.70 -1.31 8.63
N ASP A 136 -8.14 -2.56 8.41
CA ASP A 136 -7.26 -3.75 8.56
C ASP A 136 -6.12 -3.69 7.53
N GLU A 137 -6.45 -3.40 6.27
CA GLU A 137 -5.49 -3.30 5.17
C GLU A 137 -4.56 -2.09 5.32
N ASP A 138 -5.12 -0.93 5.66
CA ASP A 138 -4.38 0.32 5.91
C ASP A 138 -3.41 0.19 7.09
N GLU A 139 -3.86 -0.39 8.21
CA GLU A 139 -3.00 -0.59 9.38
C GLU A 139 -1.84 -1.53 9.05
N ALA A 140 -2.09 -2.64 8.34
CA ALA A 140 -1.05 -3.56 7.91
C ALA A 140 0.00 -2.84 7.03
N MET A 141 -0.44 -2.02 6.07
CA MET A 141 0.45 -1.22 5.23
C MET A 141 1.26 -0.21 6.05
N MET A 142 0.63 0.53 6.96
CA MET A 142 1.29 1.55 7.78
C MET A 142 2.33 0.93 8.73
N VAL A 143 2.01 -0.19 9.37
CA VAL A 143 2.90 -0.92 10.26
C VAL A 143 4.11 -1.45 9.50
N GLU A 144 3.89 -2.07 8.33
CA GLU A 144 4.97 -2.59 7.50
C GLU A 144 5.89 -1.47 6.98
N ARG A 145 5.30 -0.33 6.56
CA ARG A 145 6.06 0.86 6.16
C ARG A 145 6.93 1.40 7.31
N GLU A 146 6.41 1.48 8.53
CA GLU A 146 7.18 1.93 9.70
C GLU A 146 8.33 0.97 10.00
N ARG A 147 8.07 -0.34 9.92
CA ARG A 147 9.10 -1.38 10.08
C ARG A 147 10.21 -1.24 9.02
N ALA A 148 9.83 -1.09 7.76
CA ALA A 148 10.77 -0.92 6.65
C ALA A 148 11.61 0.37 6.77
N LEU A 149 11.01 1.47 7.24
CA LEU A 149 11.73 2.72 7.53
C LEU A 149 12.73 2.56 8.68
N SER A 150 12.35 1.87 9.74
CA SER A 150 13.20 1.62 10.92
C SER A 150 14.35 0.65 10.62
N ALA A 151 14.15 -0.30 9.71
CA ALA A 151 15.17 -1.25 9.27
C ALA A 151 16.23 -0.63 8.34
N ARG A 152 15.98 0.56 7.78
CA ARG A 152 16.95 1.30 6.95
C ARG A 152 18.10 1.84 7.77
N ALA A 153 19.08 0.98 8.12
CA ALA A 153 20.32 1.42 8.77
C ALA A 153 21.21 2.18 7.76
N PRO A 154 21.72 3.37 8.12
CA PRO A 154 22.74 4.03 7.32
C PRO A 154 24.08 3.28 7.45
N GLY A 155 24.78 3.06 6.34
CA GLY A 155 26.20 2.75 6.35
C GLY A 155 26.60 1.26 6.37
N ARG A 156 25.77 0.35 5.88
CA ARG A 156 26.20 -1.05 5.71
C ARG A 156 27.21 -1.19 4.56
N LYS A 157 28.35 -1.85 4.83
CA LYS A 157 29.32 -2.14 3.77
C LYS A 157 28.76 -3.20 2.84
N PRO A 158 28.88 -3.04 1.51
CA PRO A 158 28.53 -4.09 0.58
C PRO A 158 29.31 -5.37 0.90
N ALA A 159 28.66 -6.53 0.80
CA ALA A 159 29.35 -7.80 0.78
C ALA A 159 30.09 -7.91 -0.58
N ASP A 160 31.34 -8.35 -0.58
CA ASP A 160 32.09 -8.53 -1.83
C ASP A 160 31.49 -9.66 -2.66
N ALA A 161 31.13 -10.76 -2.04
CA ALA A 161 30.38 -11.87 -2.62
C ALA A 161 29.64 -12.66 -1.54
N VAL A 162 28.51 -13.27 -1.89
CA VAL A 162 27.73 -14.19 -1.03
C VAL A 162 27.52 -15.49 -1.80
N ASP A 163 27.92 -16.61 -1.21
CA ASP A 163 27.67 -17.94 -1.74
C ASP A 163 26.26 -18.38 -1.34
N LEU A 164 25.40 -18.60 -2.34
CA LEU A 164 23.99 -18.95 -2.17
C LEU A 164 23.74 -20.47 -2.17
N GLY A 165 24.77 -21.25 -2.52
CA GLY A 165 24.73 -22.70 -2.46
C GLY A 165 24.96 -23.40 -3.81
N PRO A 166 24.87 -24.76 -3.82
CA PRO A 166 24.97 -25.54 -5.03
C PRO A 166 23.89 -25.15 -6.06
N GLU A 167 24.26 -24.98 -7.31
CA GLU A 167 23.35 -24.49 -8.37
C GLU A 167 22.08 -25.34 -8.47
N ALA A 168 22.19 -26.66 -8.40
CA ALA A 168 21.04 -27.54 -8.51
C ALA A 168 20.06 -27.34 -7.33
N GLU A 169 20.57 -27.12 -6.12
CA GLU A 169 19.74 -26.89 -4.92
C GLU A 169 19.07 -25.51 -4.98
N VAL A 170 19.83 -24.47 -5.36
CA VAL A 170 19.29 -23.11 -5.52
C VAL A 170 18.18 -23.10 -6.56
N ARG A 171 18.40 -23.70 -7.73
CA ARG A 171 17.38 -23.76 -8.78
C ARG A 171 16.11 -24.53 -8.34
N ALA A 172 16.29 -25.63 -7.61
CA ALA A 172 15.17 -26.41 -7.09
C ALA A 172 14.35 -25.68 -6.01
N GLY A 173 14.99 -24.73 -5.29
CA GLY A 173 14.38 -23.94 -4.22
C GLY A 173 13.81 -22.59 -4.67
N LEU A 174 13.89 -22.22 -5.95
CA LEU A 174 13.36 -20.95 -6.43
C LEU A 174 11.83 -20.86 -6.30
N PRO A 175 11.30 -19.65 -5.99
CA PRO A 175 12.00 -18.42 -5.66
C PRO A 175 12.62 -18.43 -4.25
N LEU A 176 13.81 -17.87 -4.08
CA LEU A 176 14.59 -17.89 -2.84
C LEU A 176 14.95 -16.47 -2.39
N GLU A 177 14.73 -16.16 -1.12
CA GLU A 177 15.16 -14.89 -0.53
C GLU A 177 16.58 -14.99 0.04
N PHE A 178 17.33 -13.88 -0.05
CA PHE A 178 18.65 -13.76 0.55
C PHE A 178 18.96 -12.30 0.90
N ASP A 179 19.89 -12.11 1.82
CA ASP A 179 20.42 -10.80 2.16
C ASP A 179 21.74 -10.55 1.41
N PHE A 180 21.85 -9.37 0.79
CA PHE A 180 23.11 -8.91 0.23
C PHE A 180 23.41 -7.49 0.70
N GLY A 181 24.49 -7.35 1.46
CA GLY A 181 24.90 -6.07 2.03
C GLY A 181 23.89 -5.47 3.01
N GLY A 182 23.01 -6.30 3.60
CA GLY A 182 21.94 -5.91 4.48
C GLY A 182 20.69 -5.41 3.80
N ARG A 183 20.50 -5.81 2.58
CA ARG A 183 19.31 -5.55 1.78
C ARG A 183 18.69 -6.87 1.36
N PRO A 184 17.37 -7.02 1.47
CA PRO A 184 16.69 -8.23 1.04
C PRO A 184 16.50 -8.25 -0.48
N PHE A 185 16.88 -9.39 -1.07
CA PHE A 185 16.67 -9.69 -2.49
C PHE A 185 16.00 -11.04 -2.64
N ARG A 186 15.41 -11.27 -3.80
CA ARG A 186 14.77 -12.53 -4.18
C ARG A 186 15.36 -13.03 -5.48
N LEU A 187 15.77 -14.30 -5.48
CA LEU A 187 16.15 -15.03 -6.69
C LEU A 187 14.90 -15.54 -7.40
N VAL A 188 14.88 -15.39 -8.69
CA VAL A 188 13.86 -15.94 -9.59
C VAL A 188 14.54 -16.49 -10.83
N GLU A 189 13.87 -17.39 -11.54
CA GLU A 189 14.29 -17.81 -12.88
C GLU A 189 13.53 -17.03 -13.93
N LEU A 190 14.26 -16.48 -14.89
CA LEU A 190 13.74 -15.79 -16.06
C LEU A 190 14.52 -16.26 -17.30
N ASP A 191 13.82 -16.85 -18.27
CA ASP A 191 14.41 -17.35 -19.52
C ASP A 191 15.61 -18.30 -19.30
N GLY A 192 15.55 -19.16 -18.27
CA GLY A 192 16.61 -20.10 -17.89
C GLY A 192 17.77 -19.48 -17.10
N LEU A 193 17.77 -18.16 -16.88
CA LEU A 193 18.75 -17.47 -16.06
C LEU A 193 18.22 -17.25 -14.65
N VAL A 194 19.09 -17.48 -13.64
CA VAL A 194 18.82 -17.09 -12.25
C VAL A 194 19.19 -15.62 -12.10
N ILE A 195 18.26 -14.80 -11.75
CA ILE A 195 18.45 -13.36 -11.52
C ILE A 195 17.95 -12.96 -10.15
N ALA A 196 18.36 -11.78 -9.68
CA ALA A 196 17.90 -11.24 -8.42
C ALA A 196 17.14 -9.92 -8.63
N HIS A 197 16.11 -9.67 -7.82
CA HIS A 197 15.47 -8.37 -7.70
C HIS A 197 15.28 -7.97 -6.23
N SER A 198 15.18 -6.66 -5.96
CA SER A 198 14.86 -6.15 -4.62
C SER A 198 13.47 -6.59 -4.21
N THR A 199 13.31 -6.99 -2.94
CA THR A 199 12.00 -7.32 -2.35
C THR A 199 11.27 -6.09 -1.81
N THR A 200 11.82 -4.89 -2.01
CA THR A 200 11.26 -3.64 -1.50
C THR A 200 10.97 -2.66 -2.62
N CYS A 201 9.72 -2.23 -2.72
CA CYS A 201 9.29 -1.20 -3.65
C CYS A 201 9.89 0.17 -3.24
N PRO A 202 10.52 0.93 -4.16
CA PRO A 202 11.15 2.22 -3.83
C PRO A 202 10.15 3.35 -3.53
N HIS A 203 8.87 3.18 -3.88
CA HIS A 203 7.85 4.21 -3.65
C HIS A 203 7.57 4.42 -2.16
N TRP A 204 6.86 3.48 -1.54
CA TRP A 204 6.50 3.52 -0.11
C TRP A 204 7.09 2.38 0.71
N LEU A 205 8.07 1.68 0.17
CA LEU A 205 8.73 0.52 0.76
C LEU A 205 7.82 -0.71 0.87
N GLY A 206 6.82 -0.78 -0.03
CA GLY A 206 5.90 -1.92 -0.07
C GLY A 206 6.62 -3.24 -0.33
N PRO A 207 6.14 -4.35 0.24
CA PRO A 207 6.75 -5.65 0.11
C PRO A 207 6.55 -6.21 -1.31
N LEU A 208 7.64 -6.71 -1.91
CA LEU A 208 7.62 -7.45 -3.17
C LEU A 208 8.01 -8.92 -2.96
N THR A 209 8.21 -9.33 -1.71
CA THR A 209 8.66 -10.66 -1.30
C THR A 209 7.74 -11.76 -1.83
N ASP A 210 6.43 -11.62 -1.59
CA ASP A 210 5.43 -12.60 -1.98
C ASP A 210 4.77 -12.29 -3.34
N ALA A 211 5.12 -11.14 -3.93
CA ALA A 211 4.54 -10.74 -5.21
C ALA A 211 5.00 -11.71 -6.32
N PRO A 212 4.09 -12.27 -7.12
CA PRO A 212 4.45 -13.16 -8.20
C PRO A 212 5.20 -12.39 -9.30
N VAL A 213 6.22 -13.01 -9.88
CA VAL A 213 6.84 -12.53 -11.11
C VAL A 213 6.08 -13.15 -12.29
N VAL A 214 5.47 -12.30 -13.10
CA VAL A 214 4.70 -12.69 -14.29
C VAL A 214 5.29 -11.96 -15.49
N ASP A 215 5.62 -12.68 -16.53
CA ASP A 215 6.22 -12.13 -17.78
C ASP A 215 7.44 -11.22 -17.51
N GLY A 216 8.29 -11.62 -16.54
CA GLY A 216 9.48 -10.86 -16.17
C GLY A 216 9.22 -9.58 -15.36
N ALA A 217 8.01 -9.39 -14.85
CA ALA A 217 7.64 -8.22 -14.08
C ALA A 217 7.04 -8.59 -12.71
N VAL A 218 7.29 -7.74 -11.71
CA VAL A 218 6.71 -7.81 -10.36
C VAL A 218 5.84 -6.57 -10.09
N ARG A 219 4.64 -6.78 -9.52
CA ARG A 219 3.70 -5.71 -9.19
C ARG A 219 3.68 -5.46 -7.69
N CYS A 220 3.84 -4.19 -7.28
CA CYS A 220 3.67 -3.77 -5.89
C CYS A 220 2.19 -3.87 -5.47
N PRO A 221 1.87 -4.58 -4.38
CA PRO A 221 0.48 -4.74 -3.93
C PRO A 221 -0.14 -3.44 -3.41
N TRP A 222 0.66 -2.45 -2.96
CA TRP A 222 0.12 -1.23 -2.37
C TRP A 222 -0.38 -0.21 -3.40
N HIS A 223 0.35 -0.03 -4.53
CA HIS A 223 0.05 1.00 -5.53
C HIS A 223 0.05 0.49 -6.97
N GLY A 224 0.12 -0.82 -7.17
CA GLY A 224 0.10 -1.41 -8.50
C GLY A 224 1.30 -1.08 -9.39
N TYR A 225 2.38 -0.49 -8.85
CA TYR A 225 3.56 -0.19 -9.64
C TYR A 225 4.24 -1.47 -10.12
N VAL A 226 4.52 -1.53 -11.42
CA VAL A 226 5.08 -2.69 -12.09
C VAL A 226 6.55 -2.45 -12.38
N PHE A 227 7.40 -3.38 -11.98
CA PHE A 227 8.83 -3.32 -12.18
C PHE A 227 9.30 -4.51 -13.02
N ASP A 228 10.06 -4.25 -14.05
CA ASP A 228 10.83 -5.25 -14.78
C ASP A 228 11.94 -5.78 -13.87
N VAL A 229 11.95 -7.09 -13.60
CA VAL A 229 12.87 -7.69 -12.60
C VAL A 229 14.33 -7.76 -13.09
N ALA A 230 14.56 -7.82 -14.41
CA ALA A 230 15.91 -7.87 -14.97
C ALA A 230 16.60 -6.52 -14.93
N THR A 231 15.87 -5.45 -15.21
CA THR A 231 16.43 -4.09 -15.25
C THR A 231 16.17 -3.27 -14.00
N GLY A 232 15.20 -3.68 -13.18
CA GLY A 232 14.70 -2.94 -12.02
C GLY A 232 13.90 -1.69 -12.38
N ARG A 233 13.64 -1.39 -13.65
CA ARG A 233 12.90 -0.19 -14.08
C ARG A 233 11.41 -0.33 -13.80
N CYS A 234 10.79 0.74 -13.29
CA CYS A 234 9.35 0.79 -13.20
C CYS A 234 8.73 1.08 -14.57
N VAL A 235 7.81 0.21 -14.99
CA VAL A 235 7.10 0.34 -16.27
C VAL A 235 6.00 1.40 -16.19
N THR A 236 5.35 1.51 -15.03
CA THR A 236 4.21 2.43 -14.80
C THR A 236 4.61 3.83 -14.32
N LYS A 237 5.81 3.97 -13.71
CA LYS A 237 6.38 5.25 -13.24
C LYS A 237 7.87 5.31 -13.61
N PRO A 238 8.24 5.86 -14.78
CA PRO A 238 9.61 5.78 -15.32
C PRO A 238 10.73 6.34 -14.46
N ASN A 239 10.41 7.23 -13.51
CA ASN A 239 11.36 7.81 -12.55
C ASN A 239 11.63 6.93 -11.32
N LEU A 240 10.91 5.83 -11.15
CA LEU A 240 11.14 4.86 -10.10
C LEU A 240 11.98 3.69 -10.60
N ARG A 241 12.82 3.17 -9.71
CA ARG A 241 13.63 1.99 -9.98
C ARG A 241 13.84 1.20 -8.70
N LEU A 242 13.74 -0.14 -8.79
CA LEU A 242 14.16 -1.04 -7.71
C LEU A 242 15.62 -0.77 -7.34
N GLU A 243 15.96 -1.04 -6.10
CA GLU A 243 17.36 -1.08 -5.68
C GLU A 243 18.15 -2.03 -6.58
N ARG A 244 19.37 -1.63 -6.96
CA ARG A 244 20.20 -2.44 -7.83
C ARG A 244 20.51 -3.78 -7.16
N ALA A 245 20.10 -4.84 -7.78
CA ALA A 245 20.40 -6.20 -7.34
C ALA A 245 21.89 -6.53 -7.58
N PRO A 246 22.46 -7.44 -6.77
CA PRO A 246 23.76 -8.02 -7.06
C PRO A 246 23.73 -8.82 -8.37
N CYS A 247 24.87 -8.96 -9.01
CA CYS A 247 25.05 -9.86 -10.13
C CYS A 247 25.01 -11.31 -9.63
N ILE A 248 24.23 -12.16 -10.30
CA ILE A 248 24.16 -13.59 -9.98
C ILE A 248 25.01 -14.34 -11.00
N VAL A 249 25.97 -15.10 -10.50
CA VAL A 249 26.93 -15.84 -11.33
C VAL A 249 26.91 -17.31 -10.93
N ALA A 250 26.85 -18.20 -11.94
CA ALA A 250 27.08 -19.64 -11.75
C ALA A 250 28.56 -19.94 -11.98
N GLU A 251 29.27 -20.34 -10.93
CA GLU A 251 30.70 -20.66 -10.98
C GLU A 251 30.99 -21.95 -10.20
N ALA A 252 31.76 -22.85 -10.80
CA ALA A 252 32.12 -24.14 -10.22
C ALA A 252 30.94 -24.93 -9.63
N GLY A 253 29.76 -24.87 -10.27
CA GLY A 253 28.54 -25.55 -9.83
C GLY A 253 27.84 -24.92 -8.62
N ARG A 254 28.17 -23.66 -8.31
CA ARG A 254 27.54 -22.87 -7.23
C ARG A 254 26.96 -21.57 -7.78
N ILE A 255 25.97 -21.05 -7.10
CA ILE A 255 25.42 -19.71 -7.37
C ILE A 255 26.02 -18.72 -6.38
N LEU A 256 26.59 -17.67 -6.92
CA LEU A 256 27.19 -16.56 -6.16
C LEU A 256 26.44 -15.26 -6.46
N ALA A 257 26.26 -14.43 -5.44
CA ALA A 257 25.80 -13.04 -5.58
C ALA A 257 27.00 -12.12 -5.38
N SER A 258 27.29 -11.21 -6.34
CA SER A 258 28.43 -10.30 -6.31
C SER A 258 28.01 -8.85 -6.59
N ALA A 259 28.71 -7.87 -6.01
CA ALA A 259 28.47 -6.45 -6.25
C ALA A 259 28.85 -6.04 -7.69
N ASP A 260 29.91 -6.63 -8.24
CA ASP A 260 30.42 -6.35 -9.57
C ASP A 260 30.27 -7.57 -10.48
N PRO A 261 29.92 -7.38 -11.78
CA PRO A 261 30.10 -8.43 -12.77
C PRO A 261 31.60 -8.63 -12.98
N ASN A 262 32.10 -9.86 -12.81
CA ASN A 262 33.47 -10.23 -13.22
C ASN A 262 33.64 -10.04 -14.73
#